data_7ee8a9196d3300ae20defdc88fe84e95
#
_entry.id   7ee8a9196d3300ae20defdc88fe84e95
#
_cell.length_a   1.000
_cell.length_b   1.000
_cell.length_c   1.000
_cell.angle_alpha   90.00
_cell.angle_beta   90.00
_cell.angle_gamma   90.00
#
_symmetry.space_group_name_H-M   'P 1'
#
loop_
_entity.id
_entity.type
_entity.pdbx_description
1 polymer ?
#
loop_
_entity_poly.entity_id
_entity_poly.type
_entity_poly.pdbx_seq_one_letter_code
_entity_poly.pdbx_strand_id
1 'polypeptide(L)'
;PIFVKFGQVLSTRRDLLAPDIAEELAKLQDRVPPFSSAIAVASIERAFNRKVDDIFETFEREPVASASIAQVHFATLRGKGGEVREVAIKVLRPGMLPVIDKDLSLMRMMAGWVESLSADGKRLKPREVVAEFDKYLHDELDLVREAANAAQLRRNMQGLDLVLIPEMIWDFCHPEVIVMERMHGVPISQVDRLRAAGVDIPKLARDGVTLFFTQVFRDGFFHADMHPGNIQVSLAPETFGRYISLDFGIVGTLTEYDKEYLAQNFTAFFRRDYKRVAELHIESGWVPPETRVDELESAIRAVCEPYFDRPLKEISLGMVLMRLFQTSRRFQVEIQPQLVLLQKTLLNIEGLGRDLDPELDLWSTAKPFLEKWMLAQIGPKKLWEELKAQAPLYAKLLPQLPRLLHGYLQQPQKNDARQIEQLLTEQRRTNKLLQTLIYAGLGFVVSLLVLQVGMRLHLFL
;
A
#
# COMPACT_ATOMS: atom_id res chain seq x y z
N PRO A 1 -6.10 -26.55 -4.93
CA PRO A 1 -5.85 -25.12 -5.22
C PRO A 1 -5.61 -24.34 -3.93
N ILE A 2 -6.43 -24.53 -2.88
CA ILE A 2 -6.40 -23.73 -1.65
C ILE A 2 -5.10 -23.92 -0.87
N PHE A 3 -4.59 -25.14 -0.73
CA PHE A 3 -3.32 -25.40 -0.06
C PHE A 3 -2.12 -24.76 -0.80
N VAL A 4 -2.17 -24.67 -2.13
CA VAL A 4 -1.18 -23.94 -2.92
C VAL A 4 -1.24 -22.44 -2.57
N LYS A 5 -2.44 -21.87 -2.57
CA LYS A 5 -2.67 -20.48 -2.19
C LYS A 5 -2.29 -20.18 -0.74
N PHE A 6 -2.60 -21.08 0.17
CA PHE A 6 -2.15 -20.98 1.55
C PHE A 6 -0.62 -20.98 1.66
N GLY A 7 0.04 -21.88 0.92
CA GLY A 7 1.51 -21.88 0.85
C GLY A 7 2.07 -20.59 0.26
N GLN A 8 1.43 -20.01 -0.76
CA GLN A 8 1.80 -18.70 -1.31
C GLN A 8 1.63 -17.58 -0.29
N VAL A 9 0.52 -17.54 0.44
CA VAL A 9 0.30 -16.56 1.52
C VAL A 9 1.31 -16.75 2.64
N LEU A 10 1.56 -18.00 3.08
CA LEU A 10 2.56 -18.29 4.10
C LEU A 10 3.98 -17.93 3.65
N SER A 11 4.32 -18.06 2.37
CA SER A 11 5.64 -17.67 1.85
C SER A 11 5.94 -16.18 2.05
N THR A 12 4.91 -15.34 2.13
CA THR A 12 5.03 -13.91 2.42
C THR A 12 5.22 -13.63 3.92
N ARG A 13 4.76 -14.53 4.78
CA ARG A 13 4.82 -14.44 6.24
C ARG A 13 6.16 -14.98 6.76
N ARG A 14 7.25 -14.35 6.34
CA ARG A 14 8.61 -14.71 6.79
C ARG A 14 8.85 -14.45 8.27
N ASP A 15 7.94 -13.79 8.94
CA ASP A 15 7.85 -13.67 10.40
C ASP A 15 7.47 -15.00 11.07
N LEU A 16 6.74 -15.87 10.39
CA LEU A 16 6.25 -17.14 10.92
C LEU A 16 7.14 -18.33 10.54
N LEU A 17 7.72 -18.32 9.35
CA LEU A 17 8.43 -19.46 8.77
C LEU A 17 9.95 -19.28 8.76
N ALA A 18 10.67 -20.40 8.76
CA ALA A 18 12.10 -20.40 8.48
C ALA A 18 12.35 -19.99 7.01
N PRO A 19 13.47 -19.29 6.72
CA PRO A 19 13.72 -18.73 5.38
C PRO A 19 13.70 -19.76 4.26
N ASP A 20 14.26 -20.95 4.47
CA ASP A 20 14.31 -22.08 3.53
C ASP A 20 12.90 -22.59 3.19
N ILE A 21 12.02 -22.74 4.18
CA ILE A 21 10.63 -23.13 3.98
C ILE A 21 9.88 -22.04 3.21
N ALA A 22 10.05 -20.78 3.56
CA ALA A 22 9.39 -19.68 2.87
C ALA A 22 9.83 -19.58 1.39
N GLU A 23 11.10 -19.85 1.08
CA GLU A 23 11.62 -19.88 -0.28
C GLU A 23 11.04 -21.04 -1.09
N GLU A 24 10.91 -22.23 -0.53
CA GLU A 24 10.28 -23.38 -1.20
C GLU A 24 8.78 -23.10 -1.45
N LEU A 25 8.06 -22.52 -0.49
CA LEU A 25 6.66 -22.15 -0.67
C LEU A 25 6.46 -21.05 -1.72
N ALA A 26 7.40 -20.13 -1.86
CA ALA A 26 7.36 -19.06 -2.86
C ALA A 26 7.45 -19.60 -4.31
N LYS A 27 7.95 -20.84 -4.51
CA LYS A 27 8.01 -21.51 -5.83
C LYS A 27 6.66 -22.07 -6.27
N LEU A 28 5.65 -22.12 -5.39
CA LEU A 28 4.32 -22.61 -5.72
C LEU A 28 3.69 -21.68 -6.78
N GLN A 29 3.35 -22.26 -7.93
CA GLN A 29 2.75 -21.51 -9.03
C GLN A 29 1.25 -21.82 -9.14
N ASP A 30 0.49 -20.78 -9.44
CA ASP A 30 -0.96 -20.81 -9.58
C ASP A 30 -1.37 -21.10 -11.05
N ARG A 31 -0.93 -22.25 -11.57
CA ARG A 31 -1.28 -22.69 -12.93
C ARG A 31 -2.35 -23.76 -12.86
N VAL A 32 -3.59 -23.35 -13.03
CA VAL A 32 -4.73 -24.27 -13.07
C VAL A 32 -5.31 -24.29 -14.48
N PRO A 33 -5.62 -25.48 -15.06
CA PRO A 33 -6.27 -25.56 -16.35
C PRO A 33 -7.59 -24.79 -16.36
N PRO A 34 -7.95 -24.15 -17.48
CA PRO A 34 -9.23 -23.47 -17.61
C PRO A 34 -10.38 -24.46 -17.41
N PHE A 35 -11.47 -23.97 -16.84
CA PHE A 35 -12.72 -24.72 -16.80
C PHE A 35 -13.51 -24.54 -18.11
N SER A 36 -14.43 -25.44 -18.37
CA SER A 36 -15.19 -25.47 -19.64
C SER A 36 -15.88 -24.11 -19.93
N SER A 37 -15.74 -23.62 -21.15
CA SER A 37 -16.41 -22.41 -21.63
C SER A 37 -17.93 -22.47 -21.50
N ALA A 38 -18.53 -23.66 -21.58
CA ALA A 38 -19.96 -23.85 -21.33
C ALA A 38 -20.33 -23.50 -19.87
N ILE A 39 -19.48 -23.82 -18.93
CA ILE A 39 -19.63 -23.46 -17.51
C ILE A 39 -19.47 -21.95 -17.32
N ALA A 40 -18.49 -21.34 -18.01
CA ALA A 40 -18.28 -19.88 -17.95
C ALA A 40 -19.52 -19.14 -18.48
N VAL A 41 -20.03 -19.54 -19.63
CA VAL A 41 -21.27 -18.99 -20.22
C VAL A 41 -22.44 -19.13 -19.25
N ALA A 42 -22.66 -20.32 -18.68
CA ALA A 42 -23.74 -20.54 -17.71
C ALA A 42 -23.59 -19.66 -16.45
N SER A 43 -22.36 -19.39 -15.99
CA SER A 43 -22.11 -18.47 -14.87
C SER A 43 -22.42 -17.04 -15.23
N ILE A 44 -22.05 -16.56 -16.43
CA ILE A 44 -22.36 -15.23 -16.94
C ILE A 44 -23.87 -15.06 -17.06
N GLU A 45 -24.57 -16.02 -17.72
CA GLU A 45 -26.01 -15.96 -17.91
C GLU A 45 -26.77 -15.96 -16.58
N ARG A 46 -26.32 -16.73 -15.60
CA ARG A 46 -26.89 -16.77 -14.26
C ARG A 46 -26.65 -15.44 -13.51
N ALA A 47 -25.45 -14.89 -13.59
CA ALA A 47 -25.10 -13.65 -12.90
C ALA A 47 -25.93 -12.45 -13.40
N PHE A 48 -26.19 -12.38 -14.72
CA PHE A 48 -26.89 -11.25 -15.33
C PHE A 48 -28.35 -11.56 -15.67
N ASN A 49 -28.80 -12.80 -15.44
CA ASN A 49 -30.16 -13.26 -15.81
C ASN A 49 -30.52 -12.95 -17.28
N ARG A 50 -29.55 -13.09 -18.19
CA ARG A 50 -29.67 -12.81 -19.63
C ARG A 50 -28.77 -13.78 -20.40
N LYS A 51 -29.12 -14.05 -21.67
CA LYS A 51 -28.26 -14.84 -22.55
C LYS A 51 -27.00 -14.07 -22.93
N VAL A 52 -25.88 -14.78 -23.07
CA VAL A 52 -24.59 -14.18 -23.46
C VAL A 52 -24.73 -13.43 -24.80
N ASP A 53 -25.46 -14.01 -25.76
CA ASP A 53 -25.68 -13.42 -27.09
C ASP A 53 -26.59 -12.18 -27.03
N ASP A 54 -27.38 -11.98 -25.96
CA ASP A 54 -28.20 -10.79 -25.71
C ASP A 54 -27.40 -9.66 -25.02
N ILE A 55 -26.27 -9.99 -24.40
CA ILE A 55 -25.40 -9.05 -23.69
C ILE A 55 -24.27 -8.57 -24.60
N PHE A 56 -23.58 -9.51 -25.23
CA PHE A 56 -22.39 -9.27 -26.04
C PHE A 56 -22.68 -9.48 -27.53
N GLU A 57 -22.11 -8.63 -28.36
CA GLU A 57 -22.19 -8.78 -29.83
C GLU A 57 -21.32 -9.97 -30.29
N THR A 58 -20.14 -10.11 -29.67
CA THR A 58 -19.24 -11.29 -29.85
C THR A 58 -18.75 -11.75 -28.48
N PHE A 59 -18.57 -13.05 -28.33
CA PHE A 59 -18.00 -13.63 -27.12
C PHE A 59 -16.98 -14.72 -27.52
N GLU A 60 -15.71 -14.52 -27.15
CA GLU A 60 -14.65 -15.51 -27.40
C GLU A 60 -14.76 -16.64 -26.36
N ARG A 61 -15.10 -17.82 -26.83
CA ARG A 61 -15.31 -18.98 -25.93
C ARG A 61 -14.03 -19.51 -25.32
N GLU A 62 -12.90 -19.41 -26.04
CA GLU A 62 -11.59 -19.80 -25.52
C GLU A 62 -11.12 -18.73 -24.50
N PRO A 63 -10.79 -19.11 -23.26
CA PRO A 63 -10.28 -18.16 -22.28
C PRO A 63 -8.87 -17.72 -22.66
N VAL A 64 -8.61 -16.41 -22.50
CA VAL A 64 -7.28 -15.82 -22.78
C VAL A 64 -6.33 -15.94 -21.62
N ALA A 65 -6.87 -16.13 -20.41
CA ALA A 65 -6.11 -16.36 -19.18
C ALA A 65 -6.91 -17.23 -18.21
N SER A 66 -6.22 -18.05 -17.44
CA SER A 66 -6.81 -18.87 -16.39
C SER A 66 -5.93 -18.86 -15.16
N ALA A 67 -6.53 -18.54 -14.01
CA ALA A 67 -5.92 -18.58 -12.69
C ALA A 67 -6.62 -19.63 -11.80
N SER A 68 -6.19 -19.76 -10.54
CA SER A 68 -6.76 -20.73 -9.60
C SER A 68 -8.25 -20.59 -9.40
N ILE A 69 -8.73 -19.38 -9.33
CA ILE A 69 -10.12 -19.04 -8.94
C ILE A 69 -10.94 -18.45 -10.08
N ALA A 70 -10.33 -17.96 -11.16
CA ALA A 70 -11.04 -17.27 -12.24
C ALA A 70 -10.41 -17.53 -13.60
N GLN A 71 -11.15 -17.27 -14.65
CA GLN A 71 -10.65 -17.17 -16.02
C GLN A 71 -11.19 -15.93 -16.72
N VAL A 72 -10.48 -15.50 -17.77
CA VAL A 72 -10.80 -14.27 -18.50
C VAL A 72 -11.14 -14.61 -19.94
N HIS A 73 -12.21 -14.05 -20.46
CA HIS A 73 -12.64 -14.11 -21.85
C HIS A 73 -12.69 -12.72 -22.47
N PHE A 74 -12.52 -12.62 -23.78
CA PHE A 74 -12.76 -11.39 -24.50
C PHE A 74 -14.14 -11.40 -25.16
N ALA A 75 -14.70 -10.21 -25.27
CA ALA A 75 -15.99 -9.98 -25.90
C ALA A 75 -16.08 -8.57 -26.47
N THR A 76 -17.12 -8.32 -27.26
CA THR A 76 -17.52 -6.97 -27.65
C THR A 76 -18.89 -6.65 -27.08
N LEU A 77 -19.00 -5.48 -26.46
CA LEU A 77 -20.24 -4.97 -25.87
C LEU A 77 -20.76 -3.82 -26.72
N ARG A 78 -22.05 -3.85 -27.07
CA ARG A 78 -22.69 -2.72 -27.73
C ARG A 78 -23.18 -1.73 -26.69
N GLY A 79 -22.66 -0.51 -26.71
CA GLY A 79 -23.08 0.57 -25.84
C GLY A 79 -24.48 1.10 -26.20
N LYS A 80 -25.10 1.87 -25.28
CA LYS A 80 -26.42 2.47 -25.46
C LYS A 80 -26.51 3.42 -26.68
N GLY A 81 -25.38 3.94 -27.16
CA GLY A 81 -25.26 4.79 -28.34
C GLY A 81 -24.95 4.04 -29.65
N GLY A 82 -24.87 2.70 -29.63
CA GLY A 82 -24.50 1.88 -30.80
C GLY A 82 -22.99 1.75 -31.00
N GLU A 83 -22.16 2.34 -30.13
CA GLU A 83 -20.70 2.16 -30.11
C GLU A 83 -20.35 0.74 -29.64
N VAL A 84 -19.38 0.13 -30.32
CA VAL A 84 -18.86 -1.21 -29.99
C VAL A 84 -17.61 -1.01 -29.13
N ARG A 85 -17.61 -1.63 -27.95
CA ARG A 85 -16.48 -1.58 -27.01
C ARG A 85 -15.91 -2.99 -26.81
N GLU A 86 -14.63 -3.15 -26.98
CA GLU A 86 -13.94 -4.38 -26.61
C GLU A 86 -13.83 -4.48 -25.09
N VAL A 87 -14.19 -5.63 -24.54
CA VAL A 87 -14.22 -5.87 -23.09
C VAL A 87 -13.53 -7.19 -22.75
N ALA A 88 -13.02 -7.24 -21.52
CA ALA A 88 -12.56 -8.46 -20.87
C ALA A 88 -13.55 -8.86 -19.78
N ILE A 89 -13.90 -10.13 -19.74
CA ILE A 89 -14.86 -10.70 -18.80
C ILE A 89 -14.10 -11.66 -17.89
N LYS A 90 -14.00 -11.32 -16.61
CA LYS A 90 -13.41 -12.19 -15.58
C LYS A 90 -14.53 -12.96 -14.90
N VAL A 91 -14.44 -14.29 -14.92
CA VAL A 91 -15.48 -15.20 -14.41
C VAL A 91 -14.86 -16.07 -13.33
N LEU A 92 -15.45 -16.08 -12.13
CA LEU A 92 -15.04 -16.99 -11.05
C LEU A 92 -15.32 -18.45 -11.43
N ARG A 93 -14.43 -19.31 -11.00
CA ARG A 93 -14.62 -20.76 -11.07
C ARG A 93 -15.79 -21.16 -10.17
N PRO A 94 -16.84 -21.77 -10.71
CA PRO A 94 -18.02 -22.10 -9.92
C PRO A 94 -17.75 -23.20 -8.89
N GLY A 95 -18.55 -23.21 -7.83
CA GLY A 95 -18.49 -24.25 -6.80
C GLY A 95 -17.25 -24.19 -5.89
N MET A 96 -16.50 -23.09 -5.90
CA MET A 96 -15.32 -22.94 -5.07
C MET A 96 -15.63 -22.81 -3.58
N LEU A 97 -16.68 -22.08 -3.19
CA LEU A 97 -17.05 -21.86 -1.80
C LEU A 97 -17.16 -23.14 -0.96
N PRO A 98 -17.94 -24.18 -1.37
CA PRO A 98 -18.04 -25.40 -0.58
C PRO A 98 -16.70 -26.15 -0.43
N VAL A 99 -15.81 -26.04 -1.42
CA VAL A 99 -14.48 -26.65 -1.37
C VAL A 99 -13.59 -25.88 -0.40
N ILE A 100 -13.64 -24.55 -0.46
CA ILE A 100 -12.93 -23.65 0.43
C ILE A 100 -13.33 -23.88 1.89
N ASP A 101 -14.62 -23.94 2.18
CA ASP A 101 -15.14 -24.16 3.54
C ASP A 101 -14.67 -25.50 4.12
N LYS A 102 -14.65 -26.54 3.30
CA LYS A 102 -14.13 -27.86 3.68
C LYS A 102 -12.64 -27.82 4.02
N ASP A 103 -11.86 -27.23 3.14
CA ASP A 103 -10.41 -27.13 3.31
C ASP A 103 -10.05 -26.25 4.50
N LEU A 104 -10.74 -25.11 4.68
CA LEU A 104 -10.60 -24.25 5.85
C LEU A 104 -10.96 -24.97 7.15
N SER A 105 -12.00 -25.80 7.14
CA SER A 105 -12.37 -26.60 8.32
C SER A 105 -11.25 -27.58 8.71
N LEU A 106 -10.63 -28.22 7.72
CA LEU A 106 -9.47 -29.08 7.94
C LEU A 106 -8.28 -28.27 8.48
N MET A 107 -8.00 -27.09 7.88
CA MET A 107 -6.90 -26.22 8.32
C MET A 107 -7.11 -25.71 9.75
N ARG A 108 -8.33 -25.33 10.13
CA ARG A 108 -8.66 -24.93 11.52
C ARG A 108 -8.43 -26.07 12.51
N MET A 109 -8.79 -27.31 12.14
CA MET A 109 -8.53 -28.49 12.96
C MET A 109 -7.02 -28.72 13.14
N MET A 110 -6.25 -28.67 12.04
CA MET A 110 -4.78 -28.83 12.07
C MET A 110 -4.12 -27.72 12.90
N ALA A 111 -4.56 -26.46 12.74
CA ALA A 111 -4.10 -25.34 13.54
C ALA A 111 -4.33 -25.54 15.04
N GLY A 112 -5.49 -26.09 15.41
CA GLY A 112 -5.77 -26.46 16.81
C GLY A 112 -4.83 -27.52 17.35
N TRP A 113 -4.46 -28.52 16.56
CA TRP A 113 -3.48 -29.52 16.96
C TRP A 113 -2.09 -28.93 17.14
N VAL A 114 -1.63 -28.10 16.18
CA VAL A 114 -0.31 -27.44 16.28
C VAL A 114 -0.21 -26.59 17.55
N GLU A 115 -1.24 -25.82 17.90
CA GLU A 115 -1.27 -25.04 19.14
C GLU A 115 -1.23 -25.91 20.41
N SER A 116 -1.86 -27.10 20.36
CA SER A 116 -1.94 -27.97 21.54
C SER A 116 -0.68 -28.81 21.76
N LEU A 117 0.08 -29.10 20.68
CA LEU A 117 1.18 -30.07 20.71
C LEU A 117 2.54 -29.47 21.04
N SER A 118 2.73 -28.15 20.84
CA SER A 118 4.04 -27.53 21.10
C SER A 118 3.95 -26.09 21.62
N ALA A 119 4.96 -25.70 22.40
CA ALA A 119 5.10 -24.30 22.85
C ALA A 119 5.33 -23.33 21.69
N ASP A 120 6.10 -23.76 20.69
CA ASP A 120 6.30 -22.99 19.44
C ASP A 120 5.00 -22.88 18.64
N GLY A 121 4.17 -23.92 18.64
CA GLY A 121 2.83 -23.87 18.03
C GLY A 121 1.94 -22.79 18.63
N LYS A 122 1.97 -22.57 19.94
CA LYS A 122 1.25 -21.45 20.58
C LYS A 122 1.78 -20.09 20.15
N ARG A 123 3.10 -19.95 20.03
CA ARG A 123 3.75 -18.71 19.60
C ARG A 123 3.39 -18.32 18.17
N LEU A 124 3.26 -19.29 17.28
CA LEU A 124 2.94 -19.07 15.86
C LEU A 124 1.48 -18.69 15.60
N LYS A 125 0.60 -18.81 16.63
CA LYS A 125 -0.83 -18.48 16.54
C LYS A 125 -1.52 -19.03 15.27
N PRO A 126 -1.39 -20.32 14.94
CA PRO A 126 -1.83 -20.88 13.66
C PRO A 126 -3.34 -20.72 13.44
N ARG A 127 -4.16 -20.64 14.50
CA ARG A 127 -5.59 -20.36 14.36
C ARG A 127 -5.86 -18.95 13.85
N GLU A 128 -5.11 -17.95 14.32
CA GLU A 128 -5.21 -16.58 13.81
C GLU A 128 -4.79 -16.52 12.35
N VAL A 129 -3.70 -17.20 11.98
CA VAL A 129 -3.23 -17.30 10.59
C VAL A 129 -4.29 -17.92 9.68
N VAL A 130 -4.95 -18.99 10.10
CA VAL A 130 -6.02 -19.62 9.32
C VAL A 130 -7.25 -18.71 9.25
N ALA A 131 -7.57 -17.97 10.30
CA ALA A 131 -8.68 -17.02 10.28
C ALA A 131 -8.42 -15.80 9.35
N GLU A 132 -7.19 -15.30 9.31
CA GLU A 132 -6.78 -14.28 8.33
C GLU A 132 -6.86 -14.81 6.89
N PHE A 133 -6.39 -16.03 6.67
CA PHE A 133 -6.45 -16.68 5.36
C PHE A 133 -7.88 -16.93 4.90
N ASP A 134 -8.77 -17.34 5.81
CA ASP A 134 -10.20 -17.50 5.58
C ASP A 134 -10.82 -16.19 5.06
N LYS A 135 -10.59 -15.09 5.77
CA LYS A 135 -11.05 -13.77 5.35
C LYS A 135 -10.49 -13.40 3.98
N TYR A 136 -9.19 -13.61 3.77
CA TYR A 136 -8.52 -13.34 2.51
C TYR A 136 -9.16 -14.11 1.33
N LEU A 137 -9.44 -15.41 1.49
CA LEU A 137 -10.06 -16.22 0.45
C LEU A 137 -11.48 -15.78 0.11
N HIS A 138 -12.29 -15.46 1.14
CA HIS A 138 -13.65 -14.98 0.92
C HIS A 138 -13.66 -13.60 0.23
N ASP A 139 -12.73 -12.73 0.59
CA ASP A 139 -12.55 -11.44 -0.08
C ASP A 139 -12.17 -11.60 -1.55
N GLU A 140 -11.38 -12.62 -1.89
CA GLU A 140 -10.94 -12.92 -3.26
C GLU A 140 -12.05 -13.54 -4.14
N LEU A 141 -13.09 -14.11 -3.53
CA LEU A 141 -14.24 -14.66 -4.22
C LEU A 141 -15.33 -13.62 -4.54
N ASP A 142 -15.11 -12.36 -4.21
CA ASP A 142 -16.00 -11.27 -4.57
C ASP A 142 -15.33 -10.35 -5.59
N LEU A 143 -15.59 -10.61 -6.88
CA LEU A 143 -15.03 -9.80 -7.96
C LEU A 143 -15.52 -8.34 -7.95
N VAL A 144 -16.64 -8.01 -7.29
CA VAL A 144 -17.08 -6.61 -7.15
C VAL A 144 -16.07 -5.81 -6.32
N ARG A 145 -15.42 -6.43 -5.34
CA ARG A 145 -14.33 -5.80 -4.58
C ARG A 145 -13.12 -5.53 -5.47
N GLU A 146 -12.77 -6.47 -6.34
CA GLU A 146 -11.70 -6.26 -7.33
C GLU A 146 -12.04 -5.10 -8.27
N ALA A 147 -13.28 -5.04 -8.77
CA ALA A 147 -13.74 -3.93 -9.60
C ALA A 147 -13.69 -2.59 -8.86
N ALA A 148 -14.07 -2.56 -7.57
CA ALA A 148 -13.99 -1.37 -6.75
C ALA A 148 -12.54 -0.90 -6.52
N ASN A 149 -11.63 -1.83 -6.28
CA ASN A 149 -10.20 -1.56 -6.14
C ASN A 149 -9.61 -0.95 -7.42
N ALA A 150 -9.92 -1.56 -8.58
CA ALA A 150 -9.51 -1.05 -9.89
C ALA A 150 -10.03 0.37 -10.13
N ALA A 151 -11.30 0.61 -9.87
CA ALA A 151 -11.93 1.93 -10.02
C ALA A 151 -11.30 2.96 -9.07
N GLN A 152 -10.93 2.58 -7.84
CA GLN A 152 -10.22 3.46 -6.90
C GLN A 152 -8.83 3.79 -7.41
N LEU A 153 -8.03 2.79 -7.81
CA LEU A 153 -6.70 3.01 -8.38
C LEU A 153 -6.77 3.89 -9.65
N ARG A 154 -7.76 3.64 -10.53
CA ARG A 154 -7.97 4.47 -11.73
C ARG A 154 -8.22 5.94 -11.37
N ARG A 155 -9.07 6.22 -10.37
CA ARG A 155 -9.31 7.59 -9.89
C ARG A 155 -8.05 8.23 -9.31
N ASN A 156 -7.32 7.49 -8.50
CA ASN A 156 -6.09 7.97 -7.87
C ASN A 156 -5.02 8.32 -8.91
N MET A 157 -4.96 7.55 -10.02
CA MET A 157 -3.97 7.73 -11.08
C MET A 157 -4.39 8.77 -12.15
N GLN A 158 -5.58 9.36 -12.04
CA GLN A 158 -6.00 10.43 -12.96
C GLN A 158 -4.99 11.59 -12.96
N GLY A 159 -4.60 12.03 -14.15
CA GLY A 159 -3.60 13.09 -14.33
C GLY A 159 -2.13 12.63 -14.22
N LEU A 160 -1.88 11.33 -14.02
CA LEU A 160 -0.55 10.73 -14.13
C LEU A 160 -0.48 9.92 -15.42
N ASP A 161 0.35 10.38 -16.35
CA ASP A 161 0.56 9.71 -17.62
C ASP A 161 1.52 8.51 -17.53
N LEU A 162 1.46 7.75 -16.45
CA LEU A 162 2.35 6.62 -16.17
C LEU A 162 1.66 5.26 -16.33
N VAL A 163 0.35 5.18 -16.03
CA VAL A 163 -0.36 3.91 -15.97
C VAL A 163 -1.78 4.02 -16.53
N LEU A 164 -2.20 2.96 -17.19
CA LEU A 164 -3.56 2.74 -17.65
C LEU A 164 -4.18 1.65 -16.77
N ILE A 165 -5.40 1.89 -16.32
CA ILE A 165 -6.19 0.97 -15.52
C ILE A 165 -7.54 0.82 -16.22
N PRO A 166 -8.01 -0.42 -16.49
CA PRO A 166 -9.24 -0.65 -17.23
C PRO A 166 -10.46 0.01 -16.55
N GLU A 167 -11.36 0.52 -17.37
CA GLU A 167 -12.66 0.96 -16.89
C GLU A 167 -13.54 -0.23 -16.54
N MET A 168 -14.18 -0.19 -15.37
CA MET A 168 -15.16 -1.19 -14.96
C MET A 168 -16.53 -0.86 -15.52
N ILE A 169 -17.19 -1.82 -16.14
CA ILE A 169 -18.54 -1.67 -16.69
C ILE A 169 -19.54 -2.07 -15.60
N TRP A 170 -19.89 -1.14 -14.74
CA TRP A 170 -20.65 -1.41 -13.52
C TRP A 170 -22.02 -2.07 -13.74
N ASP A 171 -22.66 -1.82 -14.88
CA ASP A 171 -23.93 -2.48 -15.27
C ASP A 171 -23.75 -4.01 -15.40
N PHE A 172 -22.52 -4.49 -15.54
CA PHE A 172 -22.10 -5.89 -15.67
C PHE A 172 -21.05 -6.28 -14.62
N CYS A 173 -21.22 -5.82 -13.39
CA CYS A 173 -20.42 -6.25 -12.23
C CYS A 173 -21.29 -7.04 -11.26
N HIS A 174 -20.88 -8.29 -10.99
CA HIS A 174 -21.51 -9.24 -10.08
C HIS A 174 -20.41 -9.94 -9.26
N PRO A 175 -20.65 -10.42 -8.04
CA PRO A 175 -19.63 -11.13 -7.28
C PRO A 175 -18.91 -12.26 -8.02
N GLU A 176 -19.61 -12.98 -8.92
CA GLU A 176 -19.03 -14.07 -9.68
C GLU A 176 -18.48 -13.66 -11.07
N VAL A 177 -18.84 -12.48 -11.59
CA VAL A 177 -18.50 -12.05 -12.97
C VAL A 177 -18.30 -10.53 -12.99
N ILE A 178 -17.18 -10.06 -13.54
CA ILE A 178 -16.99 -8.64 -13.83
C ILE A 178 -16.62 -8.42 -15.29
N VAL A 179 -17.09 -7.30 -15.82
CA VAL A 179 -16.78 -6.84 -17.17
C VAL A 179 -15.99 -5.55 -17.09
N MET A 180 -14.86 -5.52 -17.77
CA MET A 180 -13.95 -4.37 -17.80
C MET A 180 -13.49 -4.07 -19.23
N GLU A 181 -12.97 -2.90 -19.45
CA GLU A 181 -12.32 -2.49 -20.68
C GLU A 181 -11.21 -3.49 -21.07
N ARG A 182 -11.16 -3.91 -22.33
CA ARG A 182 -10.07 -4.72 -22.84
C ARG A 182 -8.84 -3.84 -23.04
N MET A 183 -7.76 -4.20 -22.38
CA MET A 183 -6.49 -3.50 -22.50
C MET A 183 -5.61 -4.17 -23.58
N HIS A 184 -4.91 -3.35 -24.37
CA HIS A 184 -3.99 -3.82 -25.40
C HIS A 184 -2.58 -3.41 -25.06
N GLY A 185 -1.74 -4.38 -24.73
CA GLY A 185 -0.35 -4.15 -24.37
C GLY A 185 0.55 -5.36 -24.62
N VAL A 186 1.84 -5.15 -24.48
CA VAL A 186 2.84 -6.20 -24.49
C VAL A 186 3.22 -6.53 -23.04
N PRO A 187 3.21 -7.80 -22.62
CA PRO A 187 3.67 -8.18 -21.28
C PRO A 187 5.04 -7.59 -20.97
N ILE A 188 5.20 -7.00 -19.80
CA ILE A 188 6.43 -6.31 -19.40
C ILE A 188 7.64 -7.25 -19.34
N SER A 189 7.41 -8.56 -19.13
CA SER A 189 8.43 -9.59 -19.20
C SER A 189 9.04 -9.80 -20.59
N GLN A 190 8.37 -9.33 -21.66
CA GLN A 190 8.87 -9.42 -23.03
C GLN A 190 9.73 -8.20 -23.39
N VAL A 191 10.80 -7.97 -22.61
CA VAL A 191 11.66 -6.78 -22.72
C VAL A 191 12.22 -6.58 -24.13
N ASP A 192 12.64 -7.65 -24.81
CA ASP A 192 13.19 -7.55 -26.16
C ASP A 192 12.15 -7.07 -27.19
N ARG A 193 10.89 -7.50 -27.02
CA ARG A 193 9.79 -7.03 -27.86
C ARG A 193 9.47 -5.57 -27.61
N LEU A 194 9.50 -5.13 -26.37
CA LEU A 194 9.31 -3.71 -25.99
C LEU A 194 10.44 -2.84 -26.57
N ARG A 195 11.68 -3.30 -26.45
CA ARG A 195 12.86 -2.62 -27.02
C ARG A 195 12.79 -2.52 -28.54
N ALA A 196 12.40 -3.60 -29.22
CA ALA A 196 12.20 -3.62 -30.67
C ALA A 196 11.07 -2.68 -31.13
N ALA A 197 10.07 -2.45 -30.30
CA ALA A 197 8.98 -1.49 -30.54
C ALA A 197 9.38 -0.03 -30.25
N GLY A 198 10.61 0.22 -29.75
CA GLY A 198 11.11 1.58 -29.47
C GLY A 198 10.77 2.11 -28.10
N VAL A 199 10.34 1.27 -27.14
CA VAL A 199 10.08 1.70 -25.76
C VAL A 199 11.40 2.03 -25.07
N ASP A 200 11.48 3.19 -24.41
CA ASP A 200 12.60 3.58 -23.56
C ASP A 200 12.57 2.76 -22.25
N ILE A 201 13.32 1.66 -22.25
CA ILE A 201 13.33 0.70 -21.12
C ILE A 201 13.87 1.32 -19.83
N PRO A 202 14.97 2.12 -19.82
CA PRO A 202 15.40 2.82 -18.60
C PRO A 202 14.36 3.80 -18.05
N LYS A 203 13.65 4.51 -18.92
CA LYS A 203 12.55 5.38 -18.51
C LYS A 203 11.40 4.57 -17.91
N LEU A 204 11.01 3.47 -18.58
CA LEU A 204 9.97 2.56 -18.08
C LEU A 204 10.30 2.06 -16.69
N ALA A 205 11.55 1.64 -16.42
CA ALA A 205 11.98 1.20 -15.10
C ALA A 205 11.80 2.30 -14.02
N ARG A 206 12.23 3.54 -14.32
CA ARG A 206 12.06 4.70 -13.42
C ARG A 206 10.58 5.06 -13.20
N ASP A 207 9.77 4.99 -14.24
CA ASP A 207 8.34 5.27 -14.18
C ASP A 207 7.62 4.25 -13.27
N GLY A 208 8.02 2.97 -13.29
CA GLY A 208 7.51 1.93 -12.40
C GLY A 208 7.79 2.21 -10.92
N VAL A 209 9.01 2.65 -10.61
CA VAL A 209 9.38 3.09 -9.25
C VAL A 209 8.54 4.29 -8.83
N THR A 210 8.42 5.30 -9.70
CA THR A 210 7.64 6.50 -9.44
C THR A 210 6.17 6.17 -9.21
N LEU A 211 5.60 5.27 -10.02
CA LEU A 211 4.24 4.78 -9.90
C LEU A 211 4.00 4.13 -8.53
N PHE A 212 4.89 3.24 -8.11
CA PHE A 212 4.81 2.56 -6.83
C PHE A 212 4.84 3.55 -5.66
N PHE A 213 5.85 4.43 -5.61
CA PHE A 213 5.96 5.40 -4.52
C PHE A 213 4.80 6.40 -4.49
N THR A 214 4.22 6.72 -5.64
CA THR A 214 3.02 7.57 -5.72
C THR A 214 1.82 6.89 -5.09
N GLN A 215 1.56 5.63 -5.43
CA GLN A 215 0.46 4.85 -4.84
C GLN A 215 0.61 4.71 -3.32
N VAL A 216 1.83 4.45 -2.84
CA VAL A 216 2.10 4.22 -1.42
C VAL A 216 2.00 5.52 -0.61
N PHE A 217 2.76 6.54 -0.98
CA PHE A 217 2.91 7.74 -0.14
C PHE A 217 1.90 8.83 -0.43
N ARG A 218 1.58 9.09 -1.71
CA ARG A 218 0.57 10.08 -2.05
C ARG A 218 -0.84 9.57 -1.74
N ASP A 219 -1.17 8.38 -2.25
CA ASP A 219 -2.54 7.88 -2.23
C ASP A 219 -2.85 7.02 -1.01
N GLY A 220 -1.83 6.38 -0.40
CA GLY A 220 -2.02 5.40 0.67
C GLY A 220 -2.85 4.19 0.22
N PHE A 221 -2.97 3.99 -1.09
CA PHE A 221 -3.71 2.89 -1.70
C PHE A 221 -2.91 2.37 -2.90
N PHE A 222 -2.42 1.16 -2.81
CA PHE A 222 -1.46 0.62 -3.77
C PHE A 222 -1.81 -0.80 -4.22
N HIS A 223 -1.48 -1.10 -5.45
CA HIS A 223 -1.55 -2.45 -5.99
C HIS A 223 -0.49 -3.32 -5.31
N ALA A 224 -0.93 -4.30 -4.53
CA ALA A 224 -0.04 -5.09 -3.68
C ALA A 224 0.47 -6.38 -4.35
N ASP A 225 0.16 -6.59 -5.64
CA ASP A 225 0.63 -7.73 -6.42
C ASP A 225 1.18 -7.32 -7.80
N MET A 226 2.10 -6.37 -7.82
CA MET A 226 2.77 -5.88 -9.03
C MET A 226 3.80 -6.91 -9.55
N HIS A 227 3.28 -8.08 -9.91
CA HIS A 227 4.05 -9.14 -10.55
C HIS A 227 4.09 -8.90 -12.07
N PRO A 228 5.19 -9.26 -12.79
CA PRO A 228 5.28 -9.08 -14.25
C PRO A 228 4.13 -9.67 -15.06
N GLY A 229 3.46 -10.71 -14.53
CA GLY A 229 2.26 -11.31 -15.13
C GLY A 229 1.03 -10.43 -15.14
N ASN A 230 0.95 -9.45 -14.20
CA ASN A 230 -0.17 -8.52 -14.05
C ASN A 230 0.11 -7.16 -14.70
N ILE A 231 1.24 -7.04 -15.39
CA ILE A 231 1.70 -5.77 -15.97
C ILE A 231 1.95 -5.92 -17.46
N GLN A 232 1.39 -5.01 -18.23
CA GLN A 232 1.69 -4.85 -19.66
C GLN A 232 2.17 -3.42 -19.93
N VAL A 233 2.67 -3.18 -21.14
CA VAL A 233 3.10 -1.87 -21.61
C VAL A 233 2.35 -1.54 -22.89
N SER A 234 1.75 -0.37 -22.94
CA SER A 234 1.01 0.10 -24.10
C SER A 234 1.94 0.47 -25.25
N LEU A 235 1.60 0.03 -26.46
CA LEU A 235 2.25 0.45 -27.70
C LEU A 235 1.35 1.36 -28.55
N ALA A 236 0.15 1.72 -28.09
CA ALA A 236 -0.74 2.62 -28.79
C ALA A 236 -0.11 4.05 -28.83
N PRO A 237 -0.18 4.77 -29.94
CA PRO A 237 0.51 6.07 -30.10
C PRO A 237 0.21 7.09 -28.99
N GLU A 238 -1.04 7.16 -28.54
CA GLU A 238 -1.51 8.12 -27.52
C GLU A 238 -1.04 7.78 -26.11
N THR A 239 -0.72 6.50 -25.85
CA THR A 239 -0.37 5.98 -24.54
C THR A 239 0.94 5.19 -24.54
N PHE A 240 1.77 5.44 -25.55
CA PHE A 240 3.00 4.70 -25.79
C PHE A 240 3.94 4.71 -24.60
N GLY A 241 4.38 3.51 -24.21
CA GLY A 241 5.32 3.32 -23.09
C GLY A 241 4.68 3.43 -21.70
N ARG A 242 3.35 3.62 -21.57
CA ARG A 242 2.68 3.61 -20.28
C ARG A 242 2.45 2.18 -19.78
N TYR A 243 2.53 2.01 -18.49
CA TYR A 243 2.12 0.76 -17.82
C TYR A 243 0.63 0.48 -18.06
N ILE A 244 0.28 -0.78 -18.14
CA ILE A 244 -1.10 -1.26 -18.04
C ILE A 244 -1.13 -2.20 -16.84
N SER A 245 -1.93 -1.88 -15.83
CA SER A 245 -2.11 -2.71 -14.65
C SER A 245 -3.36 -3.57 -14.80
N LEU A 246 -3.20 -4.86 -14.51
CA LEU A 246 -4.26 -5.87 -14.56
C LEU A 246 -4.33 -6.59 -13.22
N ASP A 247 -5.46 -7.21 -12.89
CA ASP A 247 -5.72 -7.95 -11.66
C ASP A 247 -5.58 -7.09 -10.40
N PHE A 248 -6.71 -6.71 -9.81
CA PHE A 248 -6.78 -5.81 -8.64
C PHE A 248 -7.31 -6.53 -7.40
N GLY A 249 -7.18 -7.85 -7.36
CA GLY A 249 -7.64 -8.69 -6.24
C GLY A 249 -6.93 -8.36 -4.94
N ILE A 250 -5.64 -7.96 -5.00
CA ILE A 250 -4.85 -7.63 -3.82
C ILE A 250 -4.41 -6.17 -3.88
N VAL A 251 -4.91 -5.37 -2.94
CA VAL A 251 -4.49 -3.99 -2.73
C VAL A 251 -4.07 -3.78 -1.28
N GLY A 252 -3.14 -2.87 -1.07
CA GLY A 252 -2.74 -2.41 0.25
C GLY A 252 -3.30 -1.02 0.53
N THR A 253 -3.68 -0.79 1.79
CA THR A 253 -4.10 0.53 2.28
C THR A 253 -3.24 0.96 3.44
N LEU A 254 -2.80 2.22 3.42
CA LEU A 254 -2.05 2.85 4.49
C LEU A 254 -2.87 4.03 5.01
N THR A 255 -2.99 4.13 6.32
CA THR A 255 -3.56 5.31 6.96
C THR A 255 -2.60 6.49 6.85
N GLU A 256 -3.07 7.71 7.09
CA GLU A 256 -2.18 8.90 7.15
C GLU A 256 -1.08 8.70 8.21
N TYR A 257 -1.43 8.07 9.33
CA TYR A 257 -0.46 7.72 10.38
C TYR A 257 0.62 6.76 9.88
N ASP A 258 0.24 5.70 9.15
CA ASP A 258 1.21 4.74 8.59
C ASP A 258 2.15 5.40 7.59
N LYS A 259 1.60 6.28 6.73
CA LYS A 259 2.40 7.03 5.75
C LYS A 259 3.41 7.94 6.43
N GLU A 260 2.98 8.68 7.45
CA GLU A 260 3.84 9.59 8.21
C GLU A 260 4.93 8.80 8.95
N TYR A 261 4.56 7.71 9.61
CA TYR A 261 5.49 6.81 10.27
C TYR A 261 6.54 6.27 9.30
N LEU A 262 6.12 5.74 8.16
CA LEU A 262 7.03 5.22 7.13
C LEU A 262 7.98 6.31 6.62
N ALA A 263 7.47 7.50 6.35
CA ALA A 263 8.28 8.61 5.86
C ALA A 263 9.35 9.05 6.87
N GLN A 264 8.98 9.15 8.15
CA GLN A 264 9.92 9.48 9.23
C GLN A 264 11.00 8.39 9.36
N ASN A 265 10.61 7.10 9.30
CA ASN A 265 11.55 5.99 9.35
C ASN A 265 12.51 5.99 8.16
N PHE A 266 12.01 6.16 6.95
CA PHE A 266 12.88 6.28 5.76
C PHE A 266 13.85 7.45 5.88
N THR A 267 13.39 8.60 6.38
CA THR A 267 14.26 9.76 6.58
C THR A 267 15.35 9.51 7.60
N ALA A 268 15.00 8.93 8.75
CA ALA A 268 15.95 8.58 9.79
C ALA A 268 16.95 7.52 9.29
N PHE A 269 16.46 6.51 8.58
CA PHE A 269 17.29 5.49 7.94
C PHE A 269 18.33 6.10 6.99
N PHE A 270 17.91 6.98 6.09
CA PHE A 270 18.84 7.64 5.14
C PHE A 270 19.87 8.54 5.80
N ARG A 271 19.52 9.11 6.97
CA ARG A 271 20.45 9.91 7.77
C ARG A 271 21.33 9.08 8.68
N ARG A 272 21.19 7.75 8.64
CA ARG A 272 21.83 6.79 9.57
C ARG A 272 21.51 7.09 11.04
N ASP A 273 20.35 7.69 11.28
CA ASP A 273 19.84 7.99 12.63
C ASP A 273 19.06 6.78 13.17
N TYR A 274 19.80 5.73 13.49
CA TYR A 274 19.22 4.45 13.95
C TYR A 274 18.53 4.60 15.31
N LYS A 275 18.98 5.55 16.11
CA LYS A 275 18.32 5.87 17.38
C LYS A 275 16.90 6.38 17.12
N ARG A 276 16.75 7.33 16.18
CA ARG A 276 15.42 7.86 15.82
C ARG A 276 14.53 6.78 15.22
N VAL A 277 15.09 5.85 14.43
CA VAL A 277 14.34 4.70 13.92
C VAL A 277 13.81 3.84 15.08
N ALA A 278 14.65 3.54 16.08
CA ALA A 278 14.23 2.76 17.25
C ALA A 278 13.15 3.49 18.08
N GLU A 279 13.31 4.78 18.31
CA GLU A 279 12.32 5.63 19.02
C GLU A 279 10.97 5.62 18.28
N LEU A 280 10.96 5.79 16.95
CA LEU A 280 9.75 5.77 16.13
C LEU A 280 8.99 4.44 16.23
N HIS A 281 9.70 3.31 16.31
CA HIS A 281 9.08 2.00 16.47
C HIS A 281 8.38 1.85 17.83
N ILE A 282 8.94 2.44 18.88
CA ILE A 282 8.32 2.45 20.21
C ILE A 282 7.14 3.44 20.27
N GLU A 283 7.33 4.66 19.74
CA GLU A 283 6.29 5.69 19.67
C GLU A 283 5.03 5.23 18.90
N SER A 284 5.23 4.44 17.84
CA SER A 284 4.13 3.88 17.05
C SER A 284 3.39 2.73 17.72
N GLY A 285 3.91 2.20 18.83
CA GLY A 285 3.36 1.03 19.51
C GLY A 285 3.62 -0.31 18.79
N TRP A 286 4.52 -0.34 17.81
CA TRP A 286 4.88 -1.58 17.11
C TRP A 286 5.84 -2.45 17.91
N VAL A 287 6.48 -1.87 18.88
CA VAL A 287 7.36 -2.53 19.83
C VAL A 287 6.83 -2.26 21.24
N PRO A 288 6.86 -3.23 22.15
CA PRO A 288 6.47 -3.03 23.53
C PRO A 288 7.15 -1.79 24.15
N PRO A 289 6.44 -0.97 24.91
CA PRO A 289 6.98 0.29 25.45
C PRO A 289 8.15 0.10 26.43
N GLU A 290 8.29 -1.09 26.99
CA GLU A 290 9.42 -1.51 27.85
C GLU A 290 10.68 -1.86 27.08
N THR A 291 10.62 -1.87 25.75
CA THR A 291 11.79 -2.20 24.90
C THR A 291 12.88 -1.15 25.06
N ARG A 292 14.09 -1.60 25.29
CA ARG A 292 15.25 -0.70 25.43
C ARG A 292 15.66 -0.14 24.06
N VAL A 293 15.65 1.19 23.96
CA VAL A 293 16.00 1.93 22.73
C VAL A 293 17.41 1.57 22.25
N ASP A 294 18.38 1.51 23.16
CA ASP A 294 19.78 1.22 22.86
C ASP A 294 20.01 -0.20 22.28
N GLU A 295 19.26 -1.19 22.75
CA GLU A 295 19.32 -2.55 22.21
C GLU A 295 18.68 -2.65 20.83
N LEU A 296 17.53 -2.01 20.63
CA LEU A 296 16.83 -1.95 19.34
C LEU A 296 17.66 -1.16 18.32
N GLU A 297 18.22 0.00 18.69
CA GLU A 297 19.14 0.80 17.86
C GLU A 297 20.34 -0.04 17.41
N SER A 298 20.99 -0.74 18.34
CA SER A 298 22.16 -1.58 18.03
C SER A 298 21.80 -2.69 17.03
N ALA A 299 20.63 -3.30 17.18
CA ALA A 299 20.15 -4.35 16.29
C ALA A 299 19.83 -3.79 14.89
N ILE A 300 19.17 -2.65 14.80
CA ILE A 300 18.88 -1.95 13.54
C ILE A 300 20.20 -1.55 12.84
N ARG A 301 21.14 -0.96 13.57
CA ARG A 301 22.46 -0.60 13.05
C ARG A 301 23.19 -1.80 12.46
N ALA A 302 23.23 -2.92 13.18
CA ALA A 302 23.89 -4.15 12.70
C ALA A 302 23.30 -4.68 11.38
N VAL A 303 22.02 -4.48 11.15
CA VAL A 303 21.36 -4.84 9.89
C VAL A 303 21.63 -3.83 8.78
N CYS A 304 21.57 -2.55 9.08
CA CYS A 304 21.54 -1.48 8.07
C CYS A 304 22.92 -1.01 7.63
N GLU A 305 23.86 -0.88 8.58
CA GLU A 305 25.21 -0.31 8.31
C GLU A 305 25.96 -1.03 7.17
N PRO A 306 25.95 -2.37 7.06
CA PRO A 306 26.66 -3.06 5.98
C PRO A 306 26.18 -2.71 4.57
N TYR A 307 24.99 -2.10 4.44
CA TYR A 307 24.46 -1.68 3.13
C TYR A 307 24.91 -0.28 2.73
N PHE A 308 25.17 0.59 3.71
CA PHE A 308 25.59 1.98 3.42
C PHE A 308 27.01 2.13 2.89
N ASP A 309 27.84 1.09 3.01
CA ASP A 309 29.18 1.04 2.43
C ASP A 309 29.19 0.59 0.96
N ARG A 310 28.01 0.28 0.42
CA ARG A 310 27.84 -0.15 -0.98
C ARG A 310 27.25 0.98 -1.82
N PRO A 311 27.51 1.00 -3.14
CA PRO A 311 26.77 1.87 -4.04
C PRO A 311 25.27 1.66 -3.90
N LEU A 312 24.48 2.73 -3.86
CA LEU A 312 23.04 2.67 -3.63
C LEU A 312 22.31 1.73 -4.61
N LYS A 313 22.79 1.65 -5.85
CA LYS A 313 22.27 0.73 -6.88
C LYS A 313 22.43 -0.75 -6.54
N GLU A 314 23.34 -1.10 -5.63
CA GLU A 314 23.57 -2.48 -5.18
C GLU A 314 22.76 -2.84 -3.93
N ILE A 315 22.07 -1.85 -3.34
CA ILE A 315 21.24 -2.05 -2.14
C ILE A 315 19.85 -2.50 -2.55
N SER A 316 19.43 -3.66 -2.05
CA SER A 316 18.04 -4.10 -2.13
C SER A 316 17.27 -3.61 -0.91
N LEU A 317 16.37 -2.65 -1.10
CA LEU A 317 15.53 -2.13 -0.02
C LEU A 317 14.60 -3.21 0.52
N GLY A 318 14.04 -4.01 -0.36
CA GLY A 318 13.18 -5.12 0.04
C GLY A 318 13.92 -6.13 0.91
N MET A 319 15.20 -6.42 0.60
CA MET A 319 16.05 -7.29 1.42
C MET A 319 16.43 -6.67 2.76
N VAL A 320 16.69 -5.37 2.80
CA VAL A 320 16.95 -4.65 4.07
C VAL A 320 15.72 -4.72 4.98
N LEU A 321 14.53 -4.41 4.45
CA LEU A 321 13.28 -4.53 5.20
C LEU A 321 13.03 -5.95 5.69
N MET A 322 13.30 -6.95 4.86
CA MET A 322 13.17 -8.35 5.27
C MET A 322 14.09 -8.71 6.44
N ARG A 323 15.36 -8.27 6.41
CA ARG A 323 16.30 -8.50 7.51
C ARG A 323 15.90 -7.74 8.77
N LEU A 324 15.37 -6.52 8.63
CA LEU A 324 14.81 -5.77 9.75
C LEU A 324 13.63 -6.53 10.38
N PHE A 325 12.71 -7.08 9.59
CA PHE A 325 11.61 -7.90 10.08
C PHE A 325 12.09 -9.17 10.80
N GLN A 326 13.14 -9.84 10.29
CA GLN A 326 13.75 -10.99 10.96
C GLN A 326 14.37 -10.61 12.31
N THR A 327 15.08 -9.48 12.35
CA THR A 327 15.73 -8.97 13.57
C THR A 327 14.70 -8.51 14.59
N SER A 328 13.61 -7.90 14.14
CA SER A 328 12.53 -7.38 14.97
C SER A 328 11.78 -8.45 15.77
N ARG A 329 11.82 -9.73 15.32
CA ARG A 329 11.26 -10.86 16.09
C ARG A 329 11.80 -10.93 17.52
N ARG A 330 13.10 -10.62 17.71
CA ARG A 330 13.74 -10.60 19.03
C ARG A 330 13.10 -9.58 19.99
N PHE A 331 12.51 -8.53 19.43
CA PHE A 331 11.90 -7.42 20.17
C PHE A 331 10.36 -7.51 20.21
N GLN A 332 9.78 -8.65 19.81
CA GLN A 332 8.33 -8.90 19.79
C GLN A 332 7.56 -7.85 18.97
N VAL A 333 8.16 -7.36 17.88
CA VAL A 333 7.51 -6.40 16.98
C VAL A 333 6.27 -7.03 16.35
N GLU A 334 5.13 -6.39 16.49
CA GLU A 334 3.91 -6.75 15.75
C GLU A 334 3.96 -6.11 14.35
N ILE A 335 4.26 -6.94 13.34
CA ILE A 335 4.32 -6.47 11.95
C ILE A 335 2.90 -6.45 11.39
N GLN A 336 2.46 -5.27 10.97
CA GLN A 336 1.15 -5.12 10.36
C GLN A 336 1.10 -5.80 8.98
N PRO A 337 -0.02 -6.47 8.61
CA PRO A 337 -0.16 -7.16 7.32
C PRO A 337 0.10 -6.25 6.11
N GLN A 338 -0.30 -4.97 6.19
CA GLN A 338 -0.09 -3.98 5.14
C GLN A 338 1.40 -3.74 4.84
N LEU A 339 2.26 -3.81 5.86
CA LEU A 339 3.70 -3.66 5.68
C LEU A 339 4.34 -4.89 5.03
N VAL A 340 3.80 -6.06 5.31
CA VAL A 340 4.24 -7.30 4.62
C VAL A 340 3.88 -7.21 3.13
N LEU A 341 2.68 -6.73 2.81
CA LEU A 341 2.27 -6.48 1.42
C LEU A 341 3.15 -5.41 0.75
N LEU A 342 3.45 -4.32 1.46
CA LEU A 342 4.33 -3.27 0.98
C LEU A 342 5.73 -3.80 0.68
N GLN A 343 6.31 -4.60 1.59
CA GLN A 343 7.62 -5.22 1.42
C GLN A 343 7.64 -6.18 0.22
N LYS A 344 6.61 -7.04 0.08
CA LYS A 344 6.47 -7.94 -1.08
C LYS A 344 6.44 -7.15 -2.40
N THR A 345 5.63 -6.11 -2.44
CA THR A 345 5.47 -5.27 -3.64
C THR A 345 6.77 -4.55 -3.98
N LEU A 346 7.46 -4.03 -2.97
CA LEU A 346 8.75 -3.37 -3.15
C LEU A 346 9.80 -4.34 -3.73
N LEU A 347 9.85 -5.59 -3.25
CA LEU A 347 10.73 -6.63 -3.81
C LEU A 347 10.39 -6.91 -5.27
N ASN A 348 9.11 -7.01 -5.60
CA ASN A 348 8.66 -7.25 -6.98
C ASN A 348 9.05 -6.07 -7.90
N ILE A 349 8.84 -4.83 -7.47
CA ILE A 349 9.20 -3.63 -8.24
C ILE A 349 10.72 -3.50 -8.39
N GLU A 350 11.47 -3.82 -7.35
CA GLU A 350 12.92 -3.84 -7.40
C GLU A 350 13.44 -4.91 -8.37
N GLY A 351 12.88 -6.13 -8.30
CA GLY A 351 13.21 -7.21 -9.23
C GLY A 351 12.88 -6.83 -10.68
N LEU A 352 11.65 -6.37 -10.92
CA LEU A 352 11.21 -5.90 -12.24
C LEU A 352 12.08 -4.75 -12.75
N GLY A 353 12.39 -3.78 -11.89
CA GLY A 353 13.24 -2.66 -12.25
C GLY A 353 14.62 -3.08 -12.73
N ARG A 354 15.24 -4.06 -12.04
CA ARG A 354 16.55 -4.63 -12.42
C ARG A 354 16.50 -5.49 -13.68
N ASP A 355 15.39 -6.19 -13.91
CA ASP A 355 15.18 -6.96 -15.15
C ASP A 355 15.06 -6.01 -16.37
N LEU A 356 14.46 -4.84 -16.18
CA LEU A 356 14.33 -3.80 -17.21
C LEU A 356 15.66 -3.06 -17.40
N ASP A 357 16.24 -2.56 -16.33
CA ASP A 357 17.46 -1.75 -16.32
C ASP A 357 18.37 -2.18 -15.15
N PRO A 358 19.41 -3.00 -15.41
CA PRO A 358 20.35 -3.44 -14.38
C PRO A 358 21.11 -2.31 -13.67
N GLU A 359 21.21 -1.14 -14.29
CA GLU A 359 21.84 0.06 -13.71
C GLU A 359 20.85 0.94 -12.93
N LEU A 360 19.57 0.52 -12.82
CA LEU A 360 18.56 1.27 -12.09
C LEU A 360 18.97 1.46 -10.63
N ASP A 361 19.12 2.73 -10.24
CA ASP A 361 19.23 3.13 -8.84
C ASP A 361 17.84 3.51 -8.32
N LEU A 362 17.20 2.55 -7.65
CA LEU A 362 15.88 2.75 -7.07
C LEU A 362 15.88 3.88 -6.06
N TRP A 363 16.99 4.11 -5.38
CA TRP A 363 17.12 5.13 -4.33
C TRP A 363 17.23 6.54 -4.90
N SER A 364 18.05 6.72 -5.94
CA SER A 364 18.16 8.01 -6.62
C SER A 364 16.81 8.43 -7.21
N THR A 365 15.99 7.46 -7.60
CA THR A 365 14.63 7.68 -8.13
C THR A 365 13.62 7.97 -7.01
N ALA A 366 13.69 7.23 -5.89
CA ALA A 366 12.74 7.34 -4.79
C ALA A 366 13.00 8.57 -3.90
N LYS A 367 14.26 8.90 -3.62
CA LYS A 367 14.66 9.96 -2.69
C LYS A 367 14.03 11.32 -3.00
N PRO A 368 14.10 11.87 -4.22
CA PRO A 368 13.49 13.16 -4.53
C PRO A 368 11.97 13.14 -4.34
N PHE A 369 11.33 12.00 -4.63
CA PHE A 369 9.91 11.84 -4.42
C PHE A 369 9.55 11.89 -2.94
N LEU A 370 10.27 11.13 -2.11
CA LEU A 370 10.07 11.09 -0.66
C LEU A 370 10.34 12.46 -0.01
N GLU A 371 11.41 13.14 -0.38
CA GLU A 371 11.74 14.48 0.10
C GLU A 371 10.64 15.48 -0.26
N LYS A 372 10.19 15.50 -1.51
CA LYS A 372 9.11 16.38 -1.99
C LYS A 372 7.79 16.07 -1.26
N TRP A 373 7.47 14.80 -1.08
CA TRP A 373 6.26 14.40 -0.37
C TRP A 373 6.32 14.82 1.10
N MET A 374 7.44 14.60 1.78
CA MET A 374 7.64 15.02 3.17
C MET A 374 7.53 16.55 3.35
N LEU A 375 8.14 17.32 2.46
CA LEU A 375 8.03 18.79 2.48
C LEU A 375 6.57 19.23 2.29
N ALA A 376 5.80 18.53 1.46
CA ALA A 376 4.39 18.78 1.27
C ALA A 376 3.56 18.48 2.53
N GLN A 377 3.96 17.47 3.32
CA GLN A 377 3.28 17.09 4.58
C GLN A 377 3.53 18.09 5.74
N ILE A 378 4.70 18.71 5.76
CA ILE A 378 5.08 19.67 6.82
C ILE A 378 4.72 21.12 6.44
N GLY A 379 4.29 21.35 5.19
CA GLY A 379 4.07 22.66 4.63
C GLY A 379 2.86 23.41 5.21
N PRO A 380 2.86 24.78 5.17
CA PRO A 380 1.76 25.60 5.68
C PRO A 380 0.41 25.32 5.00
N LYS A 381 0.41 24.75 3.82
CA LYS A 381 -0.82 24.31 3.12
C LYS A 381 -1.53 23.18 3.87
N LYS A 382 -0.81 22.17 4.33
CA LYS A 382 -1.40 21.03 5.07
C LYS A 382 -1.92 21.49 6.42
N LEU A 383 -1.16 22.32 7.14
CA LEU A 383 -1.61 22.92 8.40
C LEU A 383 -2.92 23.69 8.20
N TRP A 384 -3.04 24.44 7.11
CA TRP A 384 -4.26 25.15 6.76
C TRP A 384 -5.42 24.24 6.39
N GLU A 385 -5.17 23.17 5.65
CA GLU A 385 -6.18 22.15 5.29
C GLU A 385 -6.67 21.39 6.52
N GLU A 386 -5.77 21.02 7.43
CA GLU A 386 -6.12 20.39 8.72
C GLU A 386 -6.93 21.32 9.61
N LEU A 387 -6.52 22.59 9.74
CA LEU A 387 -7.30 23.61 10.44
C LEU A 387 -8.69 23.79 9.83
N LYS A 388 -8.78 23.80 8.52
CA LYS A 388 -10.05 23.92 7.79
C LYS A 388 -10.94 22.69 7.94
N ALA A 389 -10.36 21.50 7.92
CA ALA A 389 -11.06 20.24 8.13
C ALA A 389 -11.57 20.10 9.57
N GLN A 390 -10.82 20.60 10.55
CA GLN A 390 -11.19 20.57 11.96
C GLN A 390 -12.00 21.81 12.41
N ALA A 391 -12.11 22.82 11.57
CA ALA A 391 -12.85 24.05 11.88
C ALA A 391 -14.30 23.80 12.36
N PRO A 392 -15.08 22.84 11.78
CA PRO A 392 -16.43 22.54 12.30
C PRO A 392 -16.42 21.93 13.70
N LEU A 393 -15.35 21.18 14.05
CA LEU A 393 -15.18 20.59 15.37
C LEU A 393 -14.80 21.68 16.39
N TYR A 394 -13.85 22.55 16.04
CA TYR A 394 -13.46 23.68 16.89
C TYR A 394 -14.61 24.67 17.07
N ALA A 395 -15.40 24.95 16.04
CA ALA A 395 -16.58 25.80 16.14
C ALA A 395 -17.63 25.25 17.10
N LYS A 396 -17.75 23.92 17.24
CA LYS A 396 -18.63 23.26 18.23
C LYS A 396 -18.04 23.23 19.64
N LEU A 397 -16.72 23.10 19.77
CA LEU A 397 -16.04 22.97 21.06
C LEU A 397 -15.79 24.33 21.73
N LEU A 398 -15.47 25.37 20.95
CA LEU A 398 -15.19 26.71 21.46
C LEU A 398 -16.30 27.28 22.41
N PRO A 399 -17.60 27.20 22.07
CA PRO A 399 -18.67 27.65 22.98
C PRO A 399 -18.83 26.79 24.25
N GLN A 400 -18.31 25.55 24.24
CA GLN A 400 -18.40 24.60 25.35
C GLN A 400 -17.18 24.65 26.28
N LEU A 401 -16.07 25.24 25.82
CA LEU A 401 -14.84 25.37 26.61
C LEU A 401 -15.05 26.03 27.98
N PRO A 402 -15.82 27.13 28.14
CA PRO A 402 -16.06 27.71 29.45
C PRO A 402 -16.81 26.78 30.41
N ARG A 403 -17.75 25.98 29.89
CA ARG A 403 -18.50 24.99 30.66
C ARG A 403 -17.63 23.80 31.06
N LEU A 404 -16.78 23.29 30.15
CA LEU A 404 -15.85 22.21 30.42
C LEU A 404 -14.78 22.63 31.43
N LEU A 405 -14.24 23.84 31.31
CA LEU A 405 -13.30 24.41 32.26
C LEU A 405 -13.96 24.62 33.65
N HIS A 406 -15.20 25.12 33.68
CA HIS A 406 -15.93 25.31 34.95
C HIS A 406 -16.25 23.96 35.61
N GLY A 407 -16.65 22.95 34.84
CA GLY A 407 -16.87 21.59 35.33
C GLY A 407 -15.58 20.92 35.86
N TYR A 408 -14.45 21.15 35.20
CA TYR A 408 -13.16 20.64 35.63
C TYR A 408 -12.66 21.32 36.93
N LEU A 409 -12.90 22.64 37.07
CA LEU A 409 -12.54 23.41 38.27
C LEU A 409 -13.45 23.11 39.48
N GLN A 410 -14.64 22.57 39.26
CA GLN A 410 -15.59 22.22 40.34
C GLN A 410 -15.47 20.78 40.84
N GLN A 411 -14.67 19.90 40.18
CA GLN A 411 -14.41 18.57 40.71
C GLN A 411 -13.51 18.68 41.96
N PRO A 412 -13.93 18.15 43.12
CA PRO A 412 -13.10 18.16 44.33
C PRO A 412 -11.88 17.24 44.07
N GLN A 413 -10.72 17.87 43.91
CA GLN A 413 -9.44 17.19 43.77
C GLN A 413 -9.13 16.38 45.03
N LYS A 414 -9.22 15.06 44.93
CA LYS A 414 -8.48 14.18 45.83
C LYS A 414 -7.08 13.99 45.22
N ASN A 415 -6.10 14.54 45.91
CA ASN A 415 -4.65 14.31 45.86
C ASN A 415 -3.95 14.45 44.48
N ASP A 416 -3.23 15.57 44.30
CA ASP A 416 -1.75 15.55 44.13
C ASP A 416 -1.21 16.96 43.92
N ALA A 417 -0.81 17.60 44.98
CA ALA A 417 -0.10 18.89 44.93
C ALA A 417 1.16 18.85 44.03
N ARG A 418 1.79 17.68 43.89
CA ARG A 418 2.96 17.48 43.02
C ARG A 418 2.60 17.50 41.52
N GLN A 419 1.48 16.94 41.12
CA GLN A 419 1.04 16.98 39.70
C GLN A 419 0.61 18.40 39.29
N ILE A 420 -0.01 19.17 40.19
CA ILE A 420 -0.37 20.56 39.93
C ILE A 420 0.89 21.41 39.76
N GLU A 421 1.92 21.21 40.59
CA GLU A 421 3.18 21.94 40.48
C GLU A 421 3.95 21.63 39.18
N GLN A 422 3.91 20.38 38.73
CA GLN A 422 4.46 19.98 37.42
C GLN A 422 3.68 20.61 36.26
N LEU A 423 2.36 20.53 36.26
CA LEU A 423 1.49 21.16 35.27
C LEU A 423 1.67 22.67 35.20
N LEU A 424 1.76 23.36 36.34
CA LEU A 424 2.02 24.81 36.41
C LEU A 424 3.42 25.13 35.85
N THR A 425 4.39 24.27 36.06
CA THR A 425 5.76 24.47 35.56
C THR A 425 5.81 24.29 34.04
N GLU A 426 5.14 23.28 33.50
CA GLU A 426 4.99 23.07 32.05
C GLU A 426 4.19 24.19 31.39
N GLN A 427 3.10 24.64 32.00
CA GLN A 427 2.29 25.75 31.51
C GLN A 427 3.07 27.08 31.47
N ARG A 428 3.90 27.35 32.49
CA ARG A 428 4.81 28.49 32.47
C ARG A 428 5.87 28.40 31.37
N ARG A 429 6.37 27.20 31.10
CA ARG A 429 7.33 26.96 30.03
C ARG A 429 6.70 27.14 28.65
N THR A 430 5.51 26.63 28.45
CA THR A 430 4.72 26.75 27.20
C THR A 430 4.33 28.21 26.96
N ASN A 431 3.88 28.95 27.98
CA ASN A 431 3.57 30.36 27.86
C ASN A 431 4.80 31.21 27.54
N LYS A 432 5.97 30.90 28.11
CA LYS A 432 7.22 31.58 27.76
C LYS A 432 7.62 31.32 26.31
N LEU A 433 7.48 30.06 25.82
CA LEU A 433 7.75 29.71 24.42
C LEU A 433 6.80 30.43 23.46
N LEU A 434 5.51 30.48 23.79
CA LEU A 434 4.49 31.23 23.04
C LEU A 434 4.79 32.73 22.99
N GLN A 435 5.14 33.33 24.12
CA GLN A 435 5.56 34.75 24.18
C GLN A 435 6.82 34.99 23.32
N THR A 436 7.80 34.11 23.39
CA THR A 436 9.03 34.22 22.59
C THR A 436 8.72 34.10 21.07
N LEU A 437 7.84 33.20 20.69
CA LEU A 437 7.37 33.06 19.32
C LEU A 437 6.60 34.30 18.83
N ILE A 438 5.73 34.86 19.66
CA ILE A 438 4.98 36.11 19.35
C ILE A 438 5.95 37.27 19.17
N TYR A 439 6.93 37.45 20.07
CA TYR A 439 7.91 38.52 19.96
C TYR A 439 8.85 38.33 18.77
N ALA A 440 9.26 37.07 18.46
CA ALA A 440 10.04 36.75 17.27
C ALA A 440 9.25 37.05 15.99
N GLY A 441 7.97 36.67 15.97
CA GLY A 441 7.08 36.97 14.83
C GLY A 441 6.83 38.45 14.61
N LEU A 442 6.58 39.20 15.70
CA LEU A 442 6.46 40.65 15.64
C LEU A 442 7.77 41.32 15.20
N GLY A 443 8.90 40.88 15.74
CA GLY A 443 10.22 41.37 15.32
C GLY A 443 10.51 41.13 13.84
N PHE A 444 10.12 39.96 13.33
CA PHE A 444 10.26 39.61 11.91
C PHE A 444 9.37 40.49 11.00
N VAL A 445 8.11 40.72 11.38
CA VAL A 445 7.19 41.60 10.66
C VAL A 445 7.69 43.06 10.67
N VAL A 446 8.16 43.55 11.80
CA VAL A 446 8.76 44.91 11.90
C VAL A 446 10.02 45.00 11.03
N SER A 447 10.88 44.00 11.05
CA SER A 447 12.09 43.94 10.20
C SER A 447 11.75 43.96 8.71
N LEU A 448 10.72 43.21 8.26
CA LEU A 448 10.22 43.25 6.88
C LEU A 448 9.66 44.64 6.51
N LEU A 449 8.92 45.27 7.41
CA LEU A 449 8.40 46.62 7.15
C LEU A 449 9.52 47.65 7.03
N VAL A 450 10.53 47.59 7.89
CA VAL A 450 11.71 48.48 7.83
C VAL A 450 12.47 48.24 6.51
N LEU A 451 12.64 46.98 6.10
CA LEU A 451 13.31 46.66 4.86
C LEU A 451 12.51 47.15 3.63
N GLN A 452 11.19 47.05 3.66
CA GLN A 452 10.29 47.55 2.63
C GLN A 452 10.30 49.08 2.50
N VAL A 453 10.33 49.77 3.64
CA VAL A 453 10.45 51.24 3.68
C VAL A 453 11.84 51.68 3.23
N GLY A 454 12.90 50.97 3.66
CA GLY A 454 14.29 51.25 3.20
C GLY A 454 14.47 51.06 1.71
N MET A 455 13.91 50.02 1.11
CA MET A 455 13.95 49.83 -0.35
C MET A 455 13.14 50.89 -1.09
N ARG A 456 12.03 51.38 -0.57
CA ARG A 456 11.28 52.50 -1.17
C ARG A 456 12.01 53.81 -1.11
N LEU A 457 12.74 54.07 -0.03
CA LEU A 457 13.56 55.29 0.11
C LEU A 457 14.81 55.28 -0.78
N HIS A 458 15.40 54.11 -1.04
CA HIS A 458 16.55 53.97 -1.97
C HIS A 458 16.16 54.05 -3.44
N LEU A 459 14.87 53.97 -3.79
CA LEU A 459 14.34 54.17 -5.14
C LEU A 459 14.03 55.65 -5.46
N PHE A 460 14.23 56.57 -4.48
CA PHE A 460 14.04 58.01 -4.64
C PHE A 460 15.33 58.80 -4.44
N LEU A 461 16.50 58.14 -4.33
CA LEU A 461 17.83 58.72 -4.39
C LEU A 461 18.53 58.14 -5.61
#